data_49339ed92e1c9c2ce096bee89ad0afd7
#
_entry.id   49339ed92e1c9c2ce096bee89ad0afd7
#
_cell.length_a   1.000
_cell.length_b   1.000
_cell.length_c   1.000
_cell.angle_alpha   90.00
_cell.angle_beta   90.00
_cell.angle_gamma   90.00
#
_symmetry.space_group_name_H-M   'P 1'
#
loop_
_entity.id
_entity.type
_entity.pdbx_description
1 polymer ?
#
loop_
_entity_poly.entity_id
_entity_poly.type
_entity_poly.pdbx_seq_one_letter_code
_entity_poly.pdbx_strand_id
1 'polypeptide(L)'
;MRLTSSFAVFRFDPGERDLARPRWLAREHKLAEAEEEYRKALGRNPDLFAGWQELFELLRRSRRYHDALDVAEEAARHWGDDAAMPHTLRGAALVDLGRIGDGIAALQRAIALDNGLALAWHEYGYASYRAGHHAEALLALDRAFALEPHTDTLMLRGRIFRDGGRYDAAEVAFQGAMQSTDHDVPRHEAEREILATRRAAALGGKRPRDFTPREQWFAVKGGILLSDRADGATLGERLARAVGALAGLAAEVGWQPAAVAGAVPADQALADAVATTFGVPALGSATLDPADRPLIVTVRNDDGDAWQKQLDRLARWRSGYAFALVEPPGTDEGADAVGVGEDVPDFLIGAALRAAFGTGIAPAVPDPEALALARQPLTPWRQRAAGTPA
;
A
#
# COMPACT_ATOMS: atom_id res chain seq x y z
N MET A 1 -22.95 0.49 17.52
CA MET A 1 -23.78 0.05 16.40
C MET A 1 -22.81 -0.53 15.38
N ARG A 2 -22.74 -1.86 15.26
CA ARG A 2 -21.74 -2.53 14.41
C ARG A 2 -22.21 -2.43 12.98
N LEU A 3 -21.42 -1.79 12.11
CA LEU A 3 -21.64 -1.75 10.67
C LEU A 3 -21.13 -3.07 10.09
N THR A 4 -22.03 -3.91 9.64
CA THR A 4 -21.68 -5.17 8.97
C THR A 4 -21.32 -4.87 7.52
N SER A 5 -20.10 -5.23 7.14
CA SER A 5 -19.62 -5.22 5.78
C SER A 5 -20.40 -6.21 4.93
N SER A 6 -21.31 -5.74 4.12
CA SER A 6 -21.80 -6.48 2.94
C SER A 6 -22.63 -5.56 2.05
N PHE A 7 -22.26 -5.37 0.80
CA PHE A 7 -23.17 -4.94 -0.26
C PHE A 7 -24.22 -6.04 -0.51
N ALA A 8 -25.00 -6.36 0.49
CA ALA A 8 -26.09 -7.27 0.37
C ALA A 8 -27.27 -6.74 1.17
N VAL A 9 -28.14 -6.00 0.50
CA VAL A 9 -29.55 -6.09 0.86
C VAL A 9 -29.91 -7.56 0.71
N PHE A 10 -30.04 -8.28 1.83
CA PHE A 10 -30.51 -9.66 1.85
C PHE A 10 -31.95 -9.73 1.31
N ARG A 11 -32.11 -9.59 0.00
CA ARG A 11 -33.16 -10.29 -0.73
C ARG A 11 -32.57 -11.66 -1.00
N PHE A 12 -33.16 -12.69 -0.44
CA PHE A 12 -32.83 -14.08 -0.71
C PHE A 12 -33.10 -14.32 -2.20
N ASP A 13 -32.10 -14.06 -3.04
CA ASP A 13 -32.14 -14.35 -4.46
C ASP A 13 -31.80 -15.82 -4.64
N PRO A 14 -32.68 -16.65 -5.20
CA PRO A 14 -32.37 -18.05 -5.50
C PRO A 14 -31.09 -18.23 -6.32
N GLY A 15 -30.68 -17.21 -7.07
CA GLY A 15 -29.45 -17.19 -7.86
C GLY A 15 -28.16 -17.05 -7.07
N GLU A 16 -28.19 -16.65 -5.79
CA GLU A 16 -26.96 -16.53 -4.98
C GLU A 16 -26.21 -17.87 -4.82
N ARG A 17 -26.92 -19.00 -4.89
CA ARG A 17 -26.29 -20.33 -4.88
C ARG A 17 -25.37 -20.54 -6.08
N ASP A 18 -25.70 -19.96 -7.23
CA ASP A 18 -24.90 -20.07 -8.44
C ASP A 18 -23.57 -19.27 -8.33
N LEU A 19 -23.51 -18.30 -7.42
CA LEU A 19 -22.31 -17.50 -7.16
C LEU A 19 -21.42 -18.07 -6.06
N ALA A 20 -21.85 -19.10 -5.34
CA ALA A 20 -21.06 -19.67 -4.23
C ALA A 20 -19.73 -20.26 -4.71
N ARG A 21 -19.72 -20.97 -5.84
CA ARG A 21 -18.52 -21.59 -6.41
C ARG A 21 -17.53 -20.57 -6.97
N PRO A 22 -17.93 -19.63 -7.84
CA PRO A 22 -17.00 -18.61 -8.31
C PRO A 22 -16.45 -17.73 -7.19
N ARG A 23 -17.23 -17.37 -6.17
CA ARG A 23 -16.78 -16.64 -4.98
C ARG A 23 -15.70 -17.42 -4.20
N TRP A 24 -15.87 -18.73 -4.04
CA TRP A 24 -14.88 -19.59 -3.40
C TRP A 24 -13.59 -19.63 -4.21
N LEU A 25 -13.67 -19.84 -5.53
CA LEU A 25 -12.49 -19.85 -6.42
C LEU A 25 -11.74 -18.53 -6.40
N ALA A 26 -12.45 -17.40 -6.38
CA ALA A 26 -11.83 -16.08 -6.28
C ALA A 26 -11.07 -15.88 -4.96
N ARG A 27 -11.60 -16.40 -3.83
CA ARG A 27 -10.89 -16.39 -2.53
C ARG A 27 -9.65 -17.28 -2.51
N GLU A 28 -9.68 -18.40 -3.23
CA GLU A 28 -8.52 -19.29 -3.40
C GLU A 28 -7.53 -18.81 -4.47
N HIS A 29 -7.68 -17.56 -4.94
CA HIS A 29 -6.84 -16.94 -5.99
C HIS A 29 -6.83 -17.70 -7.34
N LYS A 30 -7.81 -18.55 -7.59
CA LYS A 30 -8.03 -19.28 -8.85
C LYS A 30 -8.84 -18.43 -9.83
N LEU A 31 -8.26 -17.29 -10.23
CA LEU A 31 -9.01 -16.23 -10.91
C LEU A 31 -9.58 -16.65 -12.27
N ALA A 32 -8.85 -17.46 -13.05
CA ALA A 32 -9.32 -17.94 -14.35
C ALA A 32 -10.51 -18.92 -14.21
N GLU A 33 -10.45 -19.81 -13.23
CA GLU A 33 -11.55 -20.73 -12.93
C GLU A 33 -12.78 -19.98 -12.37
N ALA A 34 -12.55 -18.95 -11.53
CA ALA A 34 -13.60 -18.09 -11.01
C ALA A 34 -14.34 -17.35 -12.13
N GLU A 35 -13.60 -16.77 -13.08
CA GLU A 35 -14.17 -16.10 -14.26
C GLU A 35 -15.06 -17.04 -15.07
N GLU A 36 -14.57 -18.26 -15.36
CA GLU A 36 -15.34 -19.25 -16.11
C GLU A 36 -16.66 -19.60 -15.41
N GLU A 37 -16.63 -19.79 -14.09
CA GLU A 37 -17.83 -20.13 -13.31
C GLU A 37 -18.79 -18.92 -13.19
N TYR A 38 -18.29 -17.67 -13.08
CA TYR A 38 -19.14 -16.48 -13.18
C TYR A 38 -19.84 -16.40 -14.53
N ARG A 39 -19.12 -16.61 -15.65
CA ARG A 39 -19.72 -16.59 -17.00
C ARG A 39 -20.74 -17.70 -17.17
N LYS A 40 -20.52 -18.90 -16.62
CA LYS A 40 -21.49 -19.99 -16.60
C LYS A 40 -22.75 -19.64 -15.79
N ALA A 41 -22.58 -19.00 -14.63
CA ALA A 41 -23.69 -18.58 -13.79
C ALA A 41 -24.56 -17.54 -14.52
N LEU A 42 -23.93 -16.52 -15.12
CA LEU A 42 -24.58 -15.47 -15.90
C LEU A 42 -25.23 -15.99 -17.19
N GLY A 43 -24.64 -16.99 -17.84
CA GLY A 43 -25.25 -17.66 -18.98
C GLY A 43 -26.52 -18.45 -18.62
N ARG A 44 -26.64 -18.96 -17.37
CA ARG A 44 -27.84 -19.62 -16.86
C ARG A 44 -28.88 -18.64 -16.35
N ASN A 45 -28.44 -17.62 -15.67
CA ASN A 45 -29.30 -16.57 -15.12
C ASN A 45 -28.64 -15.18 -15.34
N PRO A 46 -28.93 -14.52 -16.44
CA PRO A 46 -28.39 -13.19 -16.72
C PRO A 46 -28.96 -12.07 -15.83
N ASP A 47 -30.04 -12.34 -15.06
CA ASP A 47 -30.61 -11.38 -14.12
C ASP A 47 -29.83 -11.30 -12.79
N LEU A 48 -28.77 -12.08 -12.63
CA LEU A 48 -27.89 -12.03 -11.46
C LEU A 48 -27.07 -10.75 -11.40
N PHE A 49 -27.62 -9.71 -10.80
CA PHE A 49 -26.95 -8.42 -10.62
C PHE A 49 -25.57 -8.57 -9.97
N ALA A 50 -25.50 -9.29 -8.85
CA ALA A 50 -24.24 -9.55 -8.13
C ALA A 50 -23.23 -10.31 -9.01
N GLY A 51 -23.65 -11.19 -9.88
CA GLY A 51 -22.77 -11.93 -10.79
C GLY A 51 -22.02 -11.02 -11.77
N TRP A 52 -22.72 -10.05 -12.37
CA TRP A 52 -22.11 -9.06 -13.25
C TRP A 52 -21.11 -8.18 -12.51
N GLN A 53 -21.50 -7.67 -11.34
CA GLN A 53 -20.65 -6.84 -10.51
C GLN A 53 -19.38 -7.58 -10.07
N GLU A 54 -19.51 -8.81 -9.57
CA GLU A 54 -18.40 -9.59 -9.05
C GLU A 54 -17.43 -10.04 -10.16
N LEU A 55 -17.96 -10.42 -11.35
CA LEU A 55 -17.13 -10.70 -12.53
C LEU A 55 -16.37 -9.44 -12.99
N PHE A 56 -17.05 -8.31 -13.03
CA PHE A 56 -16.45 -7.02 -13.36
C PHE A 56 -15.30 -6.67 -12.40
N GLU A 57 -15.52 -6.77 -11.08
CA GLU A 57 -14.52 -6.50 -10.07
C GLU A 57 -13.32 -7.48 -10.12
N LEU A 58 -13.56 -8.75 -10.42
CA LEU A 58 -12.50 -9.74 -10.62
C LEU A 58 -11.56 -9.32 -11.76
N LEU A 59 -12.12 -8.85 -12.87
CA LEU A 59 -11.36 -8.40 -14.03
C LEU A 59 -10.62 -7.09 -13.74
N ARG A 60 -11.25 -6.12 -13.07
CA ARG A 60 -10.61 -4.86 -12.63
C ARG A 60 -9.39 -5.12 -11.75
N ARG A 61 -9.53 -5.96 -10.73
CA ARG A 61 -8.42 -6.33 -9.82
C ARG A 61 -7.28 -7.03 -10.55
N SER A 62 -7.59 -7.78 -11.61
CA SER A 62 -6.62 -8.40 -12.50
C SER A 62 -6.04 -7.42 -13.53
N ARG A 63 -6.37 -6.13 -13.49
CA ARG A 63 -6.00 -5.06 -14.44
C ARG A 63 -6.41 -5.34 -15.89
N ARG A 64 -7.39 -6.19 -16.07
CA ARG A 64 -7.96 -6.55 -17.37
C ARG A 64 -9.13 -5.60 -17.71
N TYR A 65 -8.82 -4.31 -17.80
CA TYR A 65 -9.83 -3.23 -17.91
C TYR A 65 -10.64 -3.28 -19.19
N HIS A 66 -10.05 -3.76 -20.29
CA HIS A 66 -10.80 -3.96 -21.55
C HIS A 66 -11.83 -5.08 -21.40
N ASP A 67 -11.46 -6.20 -20.79
CA ASP A 67 -12.38 -7.31 -20.56
C ASP A 67 -13.50 -6.89 -19.57
N ALA A 68 -13.18 -6.04 -18.59
CA ALA A 68 -14.18 -5.46 -17.70
C ALA A 68 -15.17 -4.56 -18.47
N LEU A 69 -14.69 -3.76 -19.43
CA LEU A 69 -15.55 -2.98 -20.30
C LEU A 69 -16.46 -3.88 -21.15
N ASP A 70 -15.95 -4.97 -21.69
CA ASP A 70 -16.73 -5.95 -22.45
C ASP A 70 -17.87 -6.54 -21.60
N VAL A 71 -17.61 -6.86 -20.33
CA VAL A 71 -18.62 -7.32 -19.36
C VAL A 71 -19.70 -6.25 -19.13
N ALA A 72 -19.32 -4.97 -19.02
CA ALA A 72 -20.29 -3.89 -18.90
C ALA A 72 -21.18 -3.75 -20.16
N GLU A 73 -20.60 -3.93 -21.35
CA GLU A 73 -21.34 -3.93 -22.63
C GLU A 73 -22.24 -5.18 -22.77
N GLU A 74 -21.82 -6.32 -22.26
CA GLU A 74 -22.67 -7.53 -22.18
C GLU A 74 -23.86 -7.29 -21.26
N ALA A 75 -23.64 -6.71 -20.09
CA ALA A 75 -24.71 -6.33 -19.17
C ALA A 75 -25.69 -5.33 -19.80
N ALA A 76 -25.18 -4.35 -20.58
CA ALA A 76 -26.02 -3.37 -21.30
C ALA A 76 -26.89 -4.04 -22.39
N ARG A 77 -26.36 -5.05 -23.07
CA ARG A 77 -27.16 -5.82 -24.04
C ARG A 77 -28.30 -6.60 -23.38
N HIS A 78 -28.12 -7.02 -22.11
CA HIS A 78 -29.14 -7.76 -21.38
C HIS A 78 -30.20 -6.83 -20.78
N TRP A 79 -29.79 -5.76 -20.09
CA TRP A 79 -30.74 -4.90 -19.36
C TRP A 79 -31.18 -3.65 -20.10
N GLY A 80 -30.55 -3.34 -21.23
CA GLY A 80 -30.83 -2.15 -22.03
C GLY A 80 -30.21 -0.87 -21.46
N ASP A 81 -30.32 0.20 -22.23
CA ASP A 81 -29.73 1.52 -21.92
C ASP A 81 -30.48 2.28 -20.81
N ASP A 82 -31.62 1.79 -20.36
CA ASP A 82 -32.40 2.41 -19.27
C ASP A 82 -32.09 1.84 -17.90
N ALA A 83 -31.14 0.89 -17.80
CA ALA A 83 -30.67 0.35 -16.55
C ALA A 83 -29.43 1.10 -16.04
N ALA A 84 -29.41 1.48 -14.75
CA ALA A 84 -28.31 2.24 -14.16
C ALA A 84 -27.01 1.43 -14.05
N MET A 85 -27.11 0.13 -13.77
CA MET A 85 -25.96 -0.73 -13.47
C MET A 85 -24.98 -0.86 -14.65
N PRO A 86 -25.40 -1.15 -15.90
CA PRO A 86 -24.47 -1.22 -17.03
C PRO A 86 -23.71 0.10 -17.24
N HIS A 87 -24.38 1.23 -17.08
CA HIS A 87 -23.72 2.54 -17.15
C HIS A 87 -22.72 2.75 -16.01
N THR A 88 -23.00 2.22 -14.81
CA THR A 88 -22.06 2.26 -13.68
C THR A 88 -20.81 1.48 -13.99
N LEU A 89 -20.93 0.21 -14.40
CA LEU A 89 -19.79 -0.66 -14.76
C LEU A 89 -19.00 -0.07 -15.93
N ARG A 90 -19.69 0.40 -16.97
CA ARG A 90 -19.05 1.06 -18.11
C ARG A 90 -18.27 2.28 -17.70
N GLY A 91 -18.87 3.14 -16.86
CA GLY A 91 -18.21 4.34 -16.36
C GLY A 91 -16.93 4.01 -15.56
N ALA A 92 -16.99 3.04 -14.66
CA ALA A 92 -15.85 2.56 -13.89
C ALA A 92 -14.73 2.02 -14.79
N ALA A 93 -15.05 1.15 -15.77
CA ALA A 93 -14.08 0.62 -16.72
C ALA A 93 -13.40 1.72 -17.56
N LEU A 94 -14.18 2.71 -18.01
CA LEU A 94 -13.63 3.84 -18.77
C LEU A 94 -12.67 4.70 -17.95
N VAL A 95 -12.95 4.91 -16.66
CA VAL A 95 -12.05 5.62 -15.75
C VAL A 95 -10.73 4.84 -15.57
N ASP A 96 -10.79 3.52 -15.41
CA ASP A 96 -9.61 2.66 -15.28
C ASP A 96 -8.77 2.61 -16.57
N LEU A 97 -9.41 2.73 -17.73
CA LEU A 97 -8.76 2.88 -19.03
C LEU A 97 -8.19 4.31 -19.29
N GLY A 98 -8.31 5.23 -18.32
CA GLY A 98 -7.85 6.60 -18.45
C GLY A 98 -8.81 7.53 -19.23
N ARG A 99 -9.97 7.04 -19.69
CA ARG A 99 -11.00 7.81 -20.38
C ARG A 99 -11.93 8.48 -19.36
N ILE A 100 -11.36 9.32 -18.50
CA ILE A 100 -12.03 9.85 -17.30
C ILE A 100 -13.30 10.65 -17.67
N GLY A 101 -13.26 11.49 -18.70
CA GLY A 101 -14.41 12.28 -19.13
C GLY A 101 -15.60 11.42 -19.59
N ASP A 102 -15.32 10.39 -20.38
CA ASP A 102 -16.35 9.45 -20.86
C ASP A 102 -16.92 8.64 -19.68
N GLY A 103 -16.05 8.25 -18.74
CA GLY A 103 -16.45 7.56 -17.50
C GLY A 103 -17.39 8.40 -16.65
N ILE A 104 -17.05 9.68 -16.43
CA ILE A 104 -17.91 10.63 -15.70
C ILE A 104 -19.29 10.75 -16.38
N ALA A 105 -19.34 10.90 -17.70
CA ALA A 105 -20.60 11.01 -18.42
C ALA A 105 -21.48 9.75 -18.26
N ALA A 106 -20.87 8.55 -18.33
CA ALA A 106 -21.60 7.30 -18.12
C ALA A 106 -22.14 7.19 -16.68
N LEU A 107 -21.33 7.57 -15.67
CA LEU A 107 -21.74 7.55 -14.26
C LEU A 107 -22.83 8.56 -13.95
N GLN A 108 -22.79 9.75 -14.55
CA GLN A 108 -23.88 10.73 -14.46
C GLN A 108 -25.18 10.18 -15.07
N ARG A 109 -25.08 9.45 -16.18
CA ARG A 109 -26.25 8.76 -16.74
C ARG A 109 -26.80 7.69 -15.80
N ALA A 110 -25.93 6.89 -15.17
CA ALA A 110 -26.32 5.89 -14.17
C ALA A 110 -27.07 6.55 -12.99
N ILE A 111 -26.53 7.62 -12.43
CA ILE A 111 -27.14 8.38 -11.32
C ILE A 111 -28.50 9.00 -11.74
N ALA A 112 -28.62 9.47 -12.98
CA ALA A 112 -29.88 10.02 -13.49
C ALA A 112 -30.96 8.94 -13.66
N LEU A 113 -30.57 7.69 -13.96
CA LEU A 113 -31.46 6.55 -14.07
C LEU A 113 -31.87 6.00 -12.68
N ASP A 114 -30.92 5.91 -11.77
CA ASP A 114 -31.15 5.48 -10.38
C ASP A 114 -30.24 6.25 -9.41
N ASN A 115 -30.76 7.27 -8.77
CA ASN A 115 -30.06 8.06 -7.78
C ASN A 115 -29.91 7.37 -6.40
N GLY A 116 -30.55 6.21 -6.23
CA GLY A 116 -30.44 5.33 -5.06
C GLY A 116 -29.33 4.29 -5.17
N LEU A 117 -28.68 4.14 -6.32
CA LEU A 117 -27.61 3.18 -6.51
C LEU A 117 -26.29 3.70 -5.89
N ALA A 118 -25.97 3.22 -4.70
CA ALA A 118 -24.76 3.65 -3.95
C ALA A 118 -23.47 3.46 -4.76
N LEU A 119 -23.35 2.34 -5.50
CA LEU A 119 -22.20 2.04 -6.34
C LEU A 119 -21.97 3.13 -7.41
N ALA A 120 -23.03 3.65 -8.05
CA ALA A 120 -22.90 4.70 -9.06
C ALA A 120 -22.32 5.99 -8.46
N TRP A 121 -22.75 6.36 -7.26
CA TRP A 121 -22.21 7.51 -6.54
C TRP A 121 -20.76 7.28 -6.09
N HIS A 122 -20.42 6.08 -5.63
CA HIS A 122 -19.05 5.73 -5.26
C HIS A 122 -18.10 5.86 -6.47
N GLU A 123 -18.44 5.23 -7.60
CA GLU A 123 -17.62 5.26 -8.80
C GLU A 123 -17.55 6.69 -9.40
N TYR A 124 -18.63 7.46 -9.32
CA TYR A 124 -18.60 8.88 -9.69
C TYR A 124 -17.67 9.71 -8.80
N GLY A 125 -17.66 9.42 -7.48
CA GLY A 125 -16.72 10.02 -6.54
C GLY A 125 -15.27 9.67 -6.89
N TYR A 126 -14.98 8.41 -7.23
CA TYR A 126 -13.66 7.97 -7.69
C TYR A 126 -13.26 8.64 -9.02
N ALA A 127 -14.16 8.69 -10.00
CA ALA A 127 -13.92 9.36 -11.27
C ALA A 127 -13.61 10.85 -11.10
N SER A 128 -14.39 11.54 -10.26
CA SER A 128 -14.20 12.97 -9.93
C SER A 128 -12.84 13.20 -9.23
N TYR A 129 -12.45 12.31 -8.30
CA TYR A 129 -11.13 12.35 -7.68
C TYR A 129 -10.00 12.20 -8.72
N ARG A 130 -10.12 11.21 -9.63
CA ARG A 130 -9.16 11.00 -10.71
C ARG A 130 -9.07 12.19 -11.68
N ALA A 131 -10.16 12.95 -11.83
CA ALA A 131 -10.21 14.21 -12.58
C ALA A 131 -9.63 15.40 -11.80
N GLY A 132 -9.30 15.26 -10.52
CA GLY A 132 -8.84 16.35 -9.65
C GLY A 132 -9.96 17.19 -9.05
N HIS A 133 -11.22 16.81 -9.22
CA HIS A 133 -12.40 17.49 -8.71
C HIS A 133 -12.70 17.05 -7.27
N HIS A 134 -11.80 17.32 -6.33
CA HIS A 134 -11.84 16.77 -4.97
C HIS A 134 -13.11 17.14 -4.18
N ALA A 135 -13.63 18.36 -4.35
CA ALA A 135 -14.86 18.78 -3.66
C ALA A 135 -16.09 17.98 -4.15
N GLU A 136 -16.21 17.80 -5.45
CA GLU A 136 -17.27 17.01 -6.07
C GLU A 136 -17.18 15.54 -5.70
N ALA A 137 -15.96 15.00 -5.70
CA ALA A 137 -15.68 13.64 -5.26
C ALA A 137 -16.17 13.39 -3.83
N LEU A 138 -15.87 14.29 -2.89
CA LEU A 138 -16.32 14.16 -1.49
C LEU A 138 -17.84 14.20 -1.37
N LEU A 139 -18.53 15.09 -2.11
CA LEU A 139 -20.00 15.15 -2.11
C LEU A 139 -20.62 13.86 -2.63
N ALA A 140 -20.06 13.30 -3.72
CA ALA A 140 -20.52 12.03 -4.28
C ALA A 140 -20.33 10.87 -3.29
N LEU A 141 -19.15 10.80 -2.64
CA LEU A 141 -18.85 9.77 -1.63
C LEU A 141 -19.71 9.93 -0.37
N ASP A 142 -20.05 11.15 0.04
CA ASP A 142 -20.99 11.39 1.15
C ASP A 142 -22.38 10.83 0.78
N ARG A 143 -22.79 11.01 -0.48
CA ARG A 143 -24.05 10.44 -0.96
C ARG A 143 -24.01 8.92 -1.03
N ALA A 144 -22.92 8.34 -1.56
CA ALA A 144 -22.73 6.89 -1.58
C ALA A 144 -22.79 6.29 -0.17
N PHE A 145 -22.08 6.88 0.79
CA PHE A 145 -22.05 6.42 2.17
C PHE A 145 -23.39 6.55 2.89
N ALA A 146 -24.15 7.60 2.59
CA ALA A 146 -25.49 7.79 3.16
C ALA A 146 -26.50 6.76 2.62
N LEU A 147 -26.34 6.29 1.38
CA LEU A 147 -27.16 5.24 0.78
C LEU A 147 -26.75 3.87 1.32
N GLU A 148 -25.47 3.57 1.29
CA GLU A 148 -24.90 2.32 1.75
C GLU A 148 -23.52 2.53 2.36
N PRO A 149 -23.38 2.43 3.71
CA PRO A 149 -22.08 2.55 4.37
C PRO A 149 -21.13 1.42 3.94
N HIS A 150 -20.01 1.80 3.33
CA HIS A 150 -19.00 0.85 2.84
C HIS A 150 -17.58 1.31 3.22
N THR A 151 -16.72 0.34 3.56
CA THR A 151 -15.33 0.59 3.96
C THR A 151 -14.54 1.32 2.88
N ASP A 152 -14.66 0.89 1.61
CA ASP A 152 -13.92 1.49 0.49
C ASP A 152 -14.29 2.97 0.27
N THR A 153 -15.55 3.34 0.54
CA THR A 153 -16.00 4.74 0.48
C THR A 153 -15.28 5.59 1.51
N LEU A 154 -15.09 5.09 2.73
CA LEU A 154 -14.33 5.77 3.78
C LEU A 154 -12.84 5.81 3.46
N MET A 155 -12.28 4.73 2.91
CA MET A 155 -10.88 4.68 2.46
C MET A 155 -10.61 5.74 1.38
N LEU A 156 -11.46 5.84 0.38
CA LEU A 156 -11.32 6.85 -0.68
C LEU A 156 -11.47 8.28 -0.15
N ARG A 157 -12.42 8.54 0.75
CA ARG A 157 -12.55 9.84 1.43
C ARG A 157 -11.28 10.21 2.19
N GLY A 158 -10.70 9.26 2.91
CA GLY A 158 -9.44 9.44 3.63
C GLY A 158 -8.30 9.86 2.68
N ARG A 159 -8.15 9.18 1.54
CA ARG A 159 -7.16 9.52 0.52
C ARG A 159 -7.35 10.93 -0.04
N ILE A 160 -8.59 11.31 -0.36
CA ILE A 160 -8.90 12.67 -0.86
C ILE A 160 -8.56 13.74 0.18
N PHE A 161 -8.89 13.51 1.45
CA PHE A 161 -8.55 14.45 2.53
C PHE A 161 -7.05 14.57 2.70
N ARG A 162 -6.30 13.46 2.68
CA ARG A 162 -4.84 13.46 2.79
C ARG A 162 -4.18 14.21 1.63
N ASP A 163 -4.61 13.96 0.39
CA ASP A 163 -4.07 14.63 -0.78
C ASP A 163 -4.35 16.15 -0.77
N GLY A 164 -5.44 16.55 -0.14
CA GLY A 164 -5.76 17.95 0.15
C GLY A 164 -5.00 18.55 1.35
N GLY A 165 -4.17 17.78 2.06
CA GLY A 165 -3.47 18.21 3.28
C GLY A 165 -4.37 18.28 4.51
N ARG A 166 -5.57 17.71 4.47
CA ARG A 166 -6.54 17.68 5.57
C ARG A 166 -6.32 16.41 6.41
N TYR A 167 -5.18 16.32 7.06
CA TYR A 167 -4.70 15.09 7.71
C TYR A 167 -5.60 14.60 8.84
N ASP A 168 -6.13 15.50 9.66
CA ASP A 168 -7.06 15.12 10.74
C ASP A 168 -8.34 14.47 10.18
N ALA A 169 -8.91 15.06 9.13
CA ALA A 169 -10.08 14.50 8.45
C ALA A 169 -9.79 13.15 7.76
N ALA A 170 -8.59 13.01 7.21
CA ALA A 170 -8.13 11.77 6.61
C ALA A 170 -8.02 10.66 7.66
N GLU A 171 -7.39 10.95 8.81
CA GLU A 171 -7.25 9.99 9.90
C GLU A 171 -8.61 9.52 10.43
N VAL A 172 -9.56 10.45 10.64
CA VAL A 172 -10.93 10.10 11.06
C VAL A 172 -11.62 9.19 10.04
N ALA A 173 -11.45 9.46 8.73
CA ALA A 173 -12.05 8.62 7.69
C ALA A 173 -11.44 7.20 7.69
N PHE A 174 -10.11 7.06 7.80
CA PHE A 174 -9.44 5.76 7.87
C PHE A 174 -9.76 5.00 9.17
N GLN A 175 -9.88 5.68 10.31
CA GLN A 175 -10.35 5.07 11.56
C GLN A 175 -11.78 4.53 11.41
N GLY A 176 -12.66 5.29 10.75
CA GLY A 176 -14.00 4.82 10.41
C GLY A 176 -13.98 3.58 9.53
N ALA A 177 -13.11 3.55 8.50
CA ALA A 177 -12.92 2.39 7.63
C ALA A 177 -12.43 1.15 8.43
N MET A 178 -11.43 1.33 9.30
CA MET A 178 -10.92 0.27 10.16
C MET A 178 -12.00 -0.32 11.08
N GLN A 179 -12.90 0.52 11.60
CA GLN A 179 -13.99 0.10 12.48
C GLN A 179 -15.19 -0.51 11.73
N SER A 180 -15.34 -0.23 10.43
CA SER A 180 -16.46 -0.71 9.62
C SER A 180 -16.28 -2.12 9.08
N THR A 181 -15.11 -2.72 9.24
CA THR A 181 -14.79 -4.06 8.73
C THR A 181 -14.34 -5.02 9.83
N ASP A 182 -14.80 -6.26 9.77
CA ASP A 182 -14.31 -7.37 10.61
C ASP A 182 -13.25 -8.21 9.86
N HIS A 183 -12.93 -7.87 8.60
CA HIS A 183 -11.94 -8.57 7.79
C HIS A 183 -10.54 -8.01 8.02
N ASP A 184 -9.55 -8.90 8.19
CA ASP A 184 -8.17 -8.53 8.53
C ASP A 184 -7.50 -7.67 7.44
N VAL A 185 -7.66 -8.03 6.17
CA VAL A 185 -6.98 -7.33 5.07
C VAL A 185 -7.39 -5.85 4.95
N PRO A 186 -8.68 -5.48 4.85
CA PRO A 186 -9.08 -4.08 4.83
C PRO A 186 -8.72 -3.33 6.12
N ARG A 187 -8.73 -4.02 7.26
CA ARG A 187 -8.32 -3.44 8.55
C ARG A 187 -6.85 -3.05 8.54
N HIS A 188 -5.94 -3.95 8.12
CA HIS A 188 -4.51 -3.67 8.01
C HIS A 188 -4.22 -2.57 6.97
N GLU A 189 -4.98 -2.53 5.87
CA GLU A 189 -4.84 -1.44 4.90
C GLU A 189 -5.19 -0.09 5.54
N ALA A 190 -6.29 -0.01 6.27
CA ALA A 190 -6.68 1.22 6.98
C ALA A 190 -5.65 1.63 8.05
N GLU A 191 -5.06 0.68 8.79
CA GLU A 191 -3.98 0.95 9.74
C GLU A 191 -2.75 1.55 9.04
N ARG A 192 -2.33 1.00 7.91
CA ARG A 192 -1.21 1.54 7.12
C ARG A 192 -1.50 2.97 6.64
N GLU A 193 -2.71 3.23 6.17
CA GLU A 193 -3.13 4.57 5.73
C GLU A 193 -3.17 5.58 6.90
N ILE A 194 -3.59 5.17 8.10
CA ILE A 194 -3.53 6.00 9.31
C ILE A 194 -2.07 6.37 9.62
N LEU A 195 -1.17 5.38 9.64
CA LEU A 195 0.25 5.62 9.93
C LEU A 195 0.90 6.53 8.88
N ALA A 196 0.62 6.30 7.60
CA ALA A 196 1.09 7.15 6.51
C ALA A 196 0.56 8.59 6.64
N THR A 197 -0.71 8.75 7.04
CA THR A 197 -1.32 10.06 7.26
C THR A 197 -0.67 10.81 8.41
N ARG A 198 -0.40 10.15 9.55
CA ARG A 198 0.30 10.73 10.69
C ARG A 198 1.71 11.20 10.35
N ARG A 199 2.46 10.38 9.59
CA ARG A 199 3.81 10.75 9.11
C ARG A 199 3.76 11.94 8.17
N ALA A 200 2.80 11.96 7.24
CA ALA A 200 2.59 13.09 6.34
C ALA A 200 2.25 14.38 7.10
N ALA A 201 1.40 14.29 8.12
CA ALA A 201 1.07 15.43 8.98
C ALA A 201 2.29 16.01 9.71
N ALA A 202 3.24 15.17 10.13
CA ALA A 202 4.48 15.58 10.79
C ALA A 202 5.43 16.36 9.89
N LEU A 203 5.21 16.38 8.56
CA LEU A 203 6.00 17.13 7.59
C LEU A 203 5.61 18.63 7.45
N GLY A 204 5.07 19.21 8.51
CA GLY A 204 4.87 20.68 8.59
C GLY A 204 3.70 21.21 7.77
N GLY A 205 2.66 20.39 7.54
CA GLY A 205 1.45 20.82 6.83
C GLY A 205 1.59 20.92 5.31
N LYS A 206 2.69 20.45 4.74
CA LYS A 206 2.86 20.27 3.28
C LYS A 206 1.77 19.32 2.74
N ARG A 207 1.42 19.44 1.47
CA ARG A 207 0.56 18.46 0.80
C ARG A 207 1.44 17.37 0.18
N PRO A 208 0.95 16.13 0.02
CA PRO A 208 1.74 15.04 -0.56
C PRO A 208 2.39 15.36 -1.91
N ARG A 209 1.73 16.18 -2.74
CA ARG A 209 2.27 16.63 -4.04
C ARG A 209 3.48 17.56 -3.94
N ASP A 210 3.69 18.17 -2.76
CA ASP A 210 4.77 19.13 -2.49
C ASP A 210 5.92 18.44 -1.73
N PHE A 211 5.84 17.11 -1.51
CA PHE A 211 6.89 16.34 -0.84
C PHE A 211 8.07 16.11 -1.77
N THR A 212 9.27 16.16 -1.19
CA THR A 212 10.46 15.63 -1.85
C THR A 212 10.39 14.10 -1.98
N PRO A 213 11.22 13.44 -2.80
CA PRO A 213 11.26 11.98 -2.86
C PRO A 213 11.51 11.32 -1.50
N ARG A 214 12.35 11.91 -0.63
CA ARG A 214 12.61 11.42 0.72
C ARG A 214 11.40 11.58 1.64
N GLU A 215 10.77 12.75 1.62
CA GLU A 215 9.53 13.01 2.37
C GLU A 215 8.39 12.08 1.93
N GLN A 216 8.26 11.86 0.61
CA GLN A 216 7.30 10.91 0.06
C GLN A 216 7.56 9.49 0.57
N TRP A 217 8.81 9.05 0.51
CA TRP A 217 9.22 7.74 1.04
C TRP A 217 8.89 7.61 2.54
N PHE A 218 9.33 8.60 3.33
CA PHE A 218 9.04 8.65 4.76
C PHE A 218 7.53 8.62 5.06
N ALA A 219 6.75 9.44 4.38
CA ALA A 219 5.31 9.49 4.60
C ALA A 219 4.63 8.12 4.31
N VAL A 220 5.00 7.46 3.22
CA VAL A 220 4.40 6.19 2.80
C VAL A 220 4.96 5.02 3.60
N LYS A 221 6.28 4.89 3.69
CA LYS A 221 6.98 3.73 4.24
C LYS A 221 7.39 3.88 5.72
N GLY A 222 7.63 5.11 6.17
CA GLY A 222 8.10 5.40 7.53
C GLY A 222 9.60 5.25 7.72
N GLY A 223 10.36 4.83 6.71
CA GLY A 223 11.80 4.70 6.75
C GLY A 223 12.53 5.89 6.14
N ILE A 224 13.83 6.00 6.41
CA ILE A 224 14.69 7.06 5.88
C ILE A 224 15.37 6.59 4.59
N LEU A 225 15.06 7.23 3.48
CA LEU A 225 15.74 6.98 2.20
C LEU A 225 17.13 7.69 2.20
N LEU A 226 18.20 6.90 2.15
CA LEU A 226 19.58 7.40 2.28
C LEU A 226 20.17 7.84 0.94
N SER A 227 19.79 7.24 -0.18
CA SER A 227 20.25 7.62 -1.52
C SER A 227 19.08 7.78 -2.48
N ASP A 228 19.08 8.85 -3.24
CA ASP A 228 18.18 9.07 -4.38
C ASP A 228 18.92 8.92 -5.73
N ARG A 229 18.20 9.02 -6.85
CA ARG A 229 18.76 8.83 -8.19
C ARG A 229 19.51 10.06 -8.73
N ALA A 230 19.57 11.16 -7.99
CA ALA A 230 19.83 12.49 -8.57
C ALA A 230 21.29 12.80 -8.95
N ASP A 231 22.27 11.90 -8.70
CA ASP A 231 23.68 12.28 -8.76
C ASP A 231 24.55 11.58 -9.83
N GLY A 232 23.96 10.82 -10.72
CA GLY A 232 24.68 10.15 -11.81
C GLY A 232 25.66 9.03 -11.40
N ALA A 233 25.69 8.66 -10.11
CA ALA A 233 26.57 7.63 -9.58
C ALA A 233 26.13 6.22 -10.01
N THR A 234 27.09 5.33 -10.09
CA THR A 234 26.83 3.90 -10.31
C THR A 234 26.08 3.29 -9.12
N LEU A 235 25.36 2.19 -9.35
CA LEU A 235 24.67 1.48 -8.28
C LEU A 235 25.63 1.13 -7.12
N GLY A 236 26.84 0.63 -7.42
CA GLY A 236 27.83 0.30 -6.40
C GLY A 236 28.23 1.47 -5.51
N GLU A 237 28.48 2.64 -6.11
CA GLU A 237 28.79 3.87 -5.37
C GLU A 237 27.61 4.35 -4.53
N ARG A 238 26.38 4.21 -5.02
CA ARG A 238 25.16 4.55 -4.29
C ARG A 238 24.97 3.63 -3.08
N LEU A 239 25.17 2.31 -3.23
CA LEU A 239 25.08 1.34 -2.14
C LEU A 239 26.17 1.59 -1.08
N ALA A 240 27.41 1.84 -1.48
CA ALA A 240 28.50 2.18 -0.55
C ALA A 240 28.21 3.47 0.23
N ARG A 241 27.75 4.53 -0.45
CA ARG A 241 27.36 5.77 0.20
C ARG A 241 26.18 5.59 1.16
N ALA A 242 25.21 4.74 0.81
CA ALA A 242 24.08 4.45 1.68
C ALA A 242 24.51 3.82 3.02
N VAL A 243 25.43 2.87 3.00
CA VAL A 243 25.98 2.27 4.25
C VAL A 243 26.76 3.32 5.06
N GLY A 244 27.60 4.14 4.42
CA GLY A 244 28.30 5.25 5.09
C GLY A 244 27.34 6.29 5.67
N ALA A 245 26.29 6.65 4.93
CA ALA A 245 25.26 7.58 5.38
C ALA A 245 24.44 7.01 6.55
N LEU A 246 24.15 5.70 6.56
CA LEU A 246 23.49 5.02 7.67
C LEU A 246 24.31 5.18 8.97
N ALA A 247 25.62 4.94 8.91
CA ALA A 247 26.47 5.08 10.08
C ALA A 247 26.58 6.53 10.57
N GLY A 248 26.71 7.49 9.65
CA GLY A 248 26.70 8.91 9.98
C GLY A 248 25.37 9.36 10.60
N LEU A 249 24.25 8.95 10.01
CA LEU A 249 22.91 9.24 10.53
C LEU A 249 22.70 8.64 11.93
N ALA A 250 23.12 7.41 12.11
CA ALA A 250 23.01 6.69 13.39
C ALA A 250 23.77 7.42 14.50
N ALA A 251 24.97 7.91 14.22
CA ALA A 251 25.77 8.68 15.17
C ALA A 251 25.05 9.98 15.57
N GLU A 252 24.47 10.71 14.62
CA GLU A 252 23.80 11.99 14.88
C GLU A 252 22.49 11.88 15.66
N VAL A 253 21.74 10.78 15.46
CA VAL A 253 20.43 10.57 16.12
C VAL A 253 20.48 9.58 17.30
N GLY A 254 21.68 9.14 17.64
CA GLY A 254 21.86 8.20 18.77
C GLY A 254 21.46 6.76 18.47
N TRP A 255 21.39 6.35 17.21
CA TRP A 255 21.23 4.96 16.81
C TRP A 255 22.55 4.22 16.99
N GLN A 256 22.70 3.53 18.10
CA GLN A 256 23.93 2.80 18.40
C GLN A 256 23.62 1.31 18.57
N PRO A 257 23.67 0.52 17.50
CA PRO A 257 23.54 -0.92 17.61
C PRO A 257 24.77 -1.48 18.36
N ALA A 258 24.57 -2.48 19.19
CA ALA A 258 25.66 -3.21 19.79
C ALA A 258 26.10 -4.42 18.94
N ALA A 259 25.27 -4.82 17.98
CA ALA A 259 25.57 -5.88 17.01
C ALA A 259 24.81 -5.67 15.69
N VAL A 260 25.31 -6.26 14.61
CA VAL A 260 24.66 -6.33 13.31
C VAL A 260 24.40 -7.79 12.96
N ALA A 261 23.25 -8.07 12.33
CA ALA A 261 22.95 -9.40 11.82
C ALA A 261 22.20 -9.33 10.48
N GLY A 262 22.48 -10.28 9.59
CA GLY A 262 21.69 -10.49 8.38
C GLY A 262 20.30 -11.05 8.70
N ALA A 263 19.29 -10.62 7.98
CA ALA A 263 17.93 -11.16 8.12
C ALA A 263 17.88 -12.64 7.72
N VAL A 264 18.65 -13.00 6.69
CA VAL A 264 18.85 -14.36 6.21
C VAL A 264 20.35 -14.65 6.05
N PRO A 265 20.77 -15.92 5.95
CA PRO A 265 22.19 -16.26 5.75
C PRO A 265 22.84 -15.61 4.51
N ALA A 266 22.06 -15.35 3.47
CA ALA A 266 22.54 -14.68 2.26
C ALA A 266 22.95 -13.22 2.50
N ASP A 267 22.45 -12.57 3.55
CA ASP A 267 22.75 -11.18 3.90
C ASP A 267 24.07 -11.05 4.73
N GLN A 268 24.78 -12.15 5.01
CA GLN A 268 25.94 -12.12 5.91
C GLN A 268 27.04 -11.17 5.43
N ALA A 269 27.29 -11.12 4.12
CA ALA A 269 28.32 -10.21 3.57
C ALA A 269 27.97 -8.73 3.79
N LEU A 270 26.69 -8.38 3.71
CA LEU A 270 26.20 -7.04 4.05
C LEU A 270 26.32 -6.79 5.56
N ALA A 271 25.95 -7.78 6.38
CA ALA A 271 26.05 -7.66 7.83
C ALA A 271 27.50 -7.43 8.29
N ASP A 272 28.47 -8.13 7.71
CA ASP A 272 29.89 -7.98 8.00
C ASP A 272 30.40 -6.58 7.59
N ALA A 273 30.02 -6.09 6.43
CA ALA A 273 30.39 -4.75 5.95
C ALA A 273 29.80 -3.64 6.82
N VAL A 274 28.53 -3.76 7.17
CA VAL A 274 27.83 -2.79 8.05
C VAL A 274 28.43 -2.86 9.47
N ALA A 275 28.65 -4.05 10.03
CA ALA A 275 29.28 -4.24 11.34
C ALA A 275 30.66 -3.60 11.40
N THR A 276 31.48 -3.78 10.35
CA THR A 276 32.79 -3.12 10.23
C THR A 276 32.66 -1.61 10.24
N THR A 277 31.69 -1.05 9.51
CA THR A 277 31.46 0.41 9.42
C THR A 277 31.03 0.98 10.79
N PHE A 278 30.26 0.24 11.58
CA PHE A 278 29.84 0.65 12.93
C PHE A 278 30.85 0.31 14.02
N GLY A 279 31.87 -0.52 13.74
CA GLY A 279 32.82 -0.98 14.72
C GLY A 279 32.24 -1.93 15.76
N VAL A 280 31.25 -2.76 15.39
CA VAL A 280 30.55 -3.70 16.27
C VAL A 280 30.61 -5.11 15.69
N PRO A 281 30.31 -6.17 16.49
CA PRO A 281 30.33 -7.54 15.99
C PRO A 281 29.18 -7.80 15.00
N ALA A 282 29.47 -8.64 13.99
CA ALA A 282 28.44 -9.29 13.18
C ALA A 282 28.06 -10.62 13.87
N LEU A 283 26.76 -10.81 14.13
CA LEU A 283 26.21 -11.98 14.81
C LEU A 283 25.24 -12.73 13.87
N GLY A 284 25.04 -14.01 14.16
CA GLY A 284 23.95 -14.76 13.52
C GLY A 284 22.59 -14.29 14.02
N SER A 285 21.60 -14.13 13.13
CA SER A 285 20.27 -13.67 13.54
C SER A 285 19.60 -14.56 14.60
N ALA A 286 19.95 -15.86 14.65
CA ALA A 286 19.42 -16.80 15.64
C ALA A 286 19.94 -16.57 17.06
N THR A 287 21.12 -15.96 17.20
CA THR A 287 21.81 -15.76 18.49
C THR A 287 21.60 -14.39 19.11
N LEU A 288 20.86 -13.51 18.45
CA LEU A 288 20.59 -12.15 18.92
C LEU A 288 19.73 -12.14 20.20
N ASP A 289 20.06 -11.22 21.09
CA ASP A 289 19.34 -10.91 22.32
C ASP A 289 18.78 -9.46 22.24
N PRO A 290 17.64 -9.13 22.90
CA PRO A 290 17.16 -7.75 23.00
C PRO A 290 18.18 -6.76 23.57
N ALA A 291 19.07 -7.23 24.46
CA ALA A 291 20.14 -6.43 25.05
C ALA A 291 21.19 -5.98 24.03
N ASP A 292 21.35 -6.72 22.93
CA ASP A 292 22.29 -6.40 21.86
C ASP A 292 21.86 -5.14 21.08
N ARG A 293 20.61 -4.68 21.24
CA ARG A 293 20.04 -3.58 20.44
C ARG A 293 20.43 -3.72 18.97
N PRO A 294 20.09 -4.85 18.32
CA PRO A 294 20.69 -5.22 17.05
C PRO A 294 20.25 -4.31 15.91
N LEU A 295 21.14 -4.16 14.93
CA LEU A 295 20.78 -3.71 13.60
C LEU A 295 20.60 -4.94 12.71
N ILE A 296 19.36 -5.21 12.31
CA ILE A 296 19.04 -6.26 11.35
C ILE A 296 19.15 -5.68 9.96
N VAL A 297 19.93 -6.31 9.10
CA VAL A 297 20.14 -5.85 7.72
C VAL A 297 19.69 -6.88 6.71
N THR A 298 19.13 -6.40 5.58
CA THR A 298 18.87 -7.23 4.41
C THR A 298 19.38 -6.56 3.14
N VAL A 299 19.84 -7.37 2.20
CA VAL A 299 20.25 -6.87 0.89
C VAL A 299 19.05 -6.35 0.12
N ARG A 300 17.91 -7.05 0.20
CA ARG A 300 16.66 -6.65 -0.46
C ARG A 300 15.46 -6.93 0.45
N ASN A 301 14.66 -5.92 0.66
CA ASN A 301 13.33 -6.09 1.25
C ASN A 301 12.33 -6.38 0.11
N ASP A 302 11.82 -7.59 0.09
CA ASP A 302 10.82 -8.08 -0.84
C ASP A 302 9.55 -8.62 -0.14
N ASP A 303 9.32 -8.17 1.10
CA ASP A 303 8.25 -8.62 2.00
C ASP A 303 8.28 -10.15 2.28
N GLY A 304 9.45 -10.75 2.17
CA GLY A 304 9.62 -12.17 2.45
C GLY A 304 9.39 -12.52 3.93
N ASP A 305 8.87 -13.73 4.17
CA ASP A 305 8.58 -14.25 5.53
C ASP A 305 9.75 -14.10 6.52
N ALA A 306 10.99 -14.24 6.03
CA ALA A 306 12.17 -14.14 6.87
C ALA A 306 12.39 -12.71 7.37
N TRP A 307 12.22 -11.72 6.50
CA TRP A 307 12.31 -10.31 6.86
C TRP A 307 11.20 -9.92 7.82
N GLN A 308 9.95 -10.29 7.50
CA GLN A 308 8.80 -10.02 8.36
C GLN A 308 8.99 -10.59 9.77
N LYS A 309 9.49 -11.82 9.91
CA LYS A 309 9.82 -12.43 11.23
C LYS A 309 10.82 -11.61 12.02
N GLN A 310 11.80 -10.98 11.35
CA GLN A 310 12.77 -10.12 12.04
C GLN A 310 12.13 -8.80 12.49
N LEU A 311 11.29 -8.17 11.66
CA LEU A 311 10.54 -6.97 12.06
C LEU A 311 9.63 -7.25 13.26
N ASP A 312 8.89 -8.35 13.25
CA ASP A 312 8.04 -8.79 14.36
C ASP A 312 8.84 -9.03 15.65
N ARG A 313 10.06 -9.55 15.50
CA ARG A 313 10.98 -9.78 16.62
C ARG A 313 11.45 -8.46 17.22
N LEU A 314 11.87 -7.50 16.39
CA LEU A 314 12.25 -6.15 16.84
C LEU A 314 11.05 -5.45 17.51
N ALA A 315 9.85 -5.59 16.96
CA ALA A 315 8.63 -5.02 17.54
C ALA A 315 8.33 -5.58 18.94
N ARG A 316 8.43 -6.91 19.12
CA ARG A 316 8.26 -7.57 20.42
C ARG A 316 9.32 -7.16 21.44
N TRP A 317 10.54 -7.01 21.00
CA TRP A 317 11.65 -6.57 21.85
C TRP A 317 11.61 -5.08 22.19
N ARG A 318 10.89 -4.28 21.36
CA ARG A 318 10.90 -2.82 21.41
C ARG A 318 12.32 -2.22 21.37
N SER A 319 13.22 -2.90 20.69
CA SER A 319 14.64 -2.60 20.65
C SER A 319 15.24 -3.00 19.30
N GLY A 320 16.34 -2.32 18.92
CA GLY A 320 17.05 -2.58 17.68
C GLY A 320 16.55 -1.73 16.51
N TYR A 321 17.11 -1.98 15.34
CA TYR A 321 16.90 -1.22 14.11
C TYR A 321 16.83 -2.16 12.91
N ALA A 322 16.23 -1.70 11.82
CA ALA A 322 16.10 -2.42 10.57
C ALA A 322 16.67 -1.59 9.42
N PHE A 323 17.51 -2.19 8.59
CA PHE A 323 18.06 -1.56 7.40
C PHE A 323 17.92 -2.49 6.19
N ALA A 324 17.29 -1.98 5.13
CA ALA A 324 17.26 -2.62 3.82
C ALA A 324 18.17 -1.85 2.85
N LEU A 325 19.13 -2.54 2.23
CA LEU A 325 20.01 -1.90 1.26
C LEU A 325 19.26 -1.51 -0.02
N VAL A 326 18.35 -2.37 -0.45
CA VAL A 326 17.43 -2.13 -1.57
C VAL A 326 16.00 -2.43 -1.11
N GLU A 327 15.08 -1.50 -1.34
CA GLU A 327 13.67 -1.68 -1.04
C GLU A 327 12.83 -1.18 -2.22
N PRO A 328 12.09 -2.07 -2.92
CA PRO A 328 11.17 -1.67 -3.97
C PRO A 328 10.02 -0.81 -3.42
N PRO A 329 9.49 0.14 -4.21
CA PRO A 329 8.39 1.00 -3.76
C PRO A 329 7.12 0.26 -3.36
N GLY A 330 6.92 -0.96 -3.91
CA GLY A 330 5.72 -1.79 -3.68
C GLY A 330 5.69 -2.59 -2.40
N THR A 331 6.78 -2.65 -1.61
CA THR A 331 6.84 -3.42 -0.35
C THR A 331 5.86 -2.89 0.69
N ASP A 332 5.31 -3.78 1.53
CA ASP A 332 4.30 -3.42 2.52
C ASP A 332 4.91 -2.79 3.78
N GLU A 333 5.94 -3.39 4.35
CA GLU A 333 6.61 -2.88 5.55
C GLU A 333 8.05 -2.45 5.27
N GLY A 334 8.35 -1.17 5.57
CA GLY A 334 9.66 -0.57 5.36
C GLY A 334 10.64 -0.81 6.51
N ALA A 335 11.93 -0.72 6.21
CA ALA A 335 13.00 -0.65 7.19
C ALA A 335 13.07 0.73 7.86
N ASP A 336 13.78 0.85 9.00
CA ASP A 336 14.07 2.15 9.63
C ASP A 336 14.89 3.06 8.72
N ALA A 337 15.79 2.46 7.93
CA ALA A 337 16.53 3.15 6.90
C ALA A 337 16.65 2.28 5.65
N VAL A 338 16.66 2.92 4.49
CA VAL A 338 16.72 2.28 3.18
C VAL A 338 17.84 2.90 2.36
N GLY A 339 18.69 2.06 1.77
CA GLY A 339 19.78 2.52 0.92
C GLY A 339 19.26 3.09 -0.39
N VAL A 340 18.51 2.32 -1.14
CA VAL A 340 17.97 2.66 -2.46
C VAL A 340 16.51 2.26 -2.54
N GLY A 341 15.63 3.22 -2.79
CA GLY A 341 14.19 2.99 -2.91
C GLY A 341 13.75 2.74 -4.35
N GLU A 342 14.29 1.69 -4.99
CA GLU A 342 13.95 1.35 -6.36
C GLU A 342 13.98 -0.17 -6.60
N ASP A 343 13.32 -0.62 -7.67
CA ASP A 343 13.39 -2.01 -8.09
C ASP A 343 14.69 -2.26 -8.87
N VAL A 344 15.64 -2.97 -8.23
CA VAL A 344 16.94 -3.29 -8.81
C VAL A 344 17.02 -4.80 -9.05
N PRO A 345 17.29 -5.28 -10.27
CA PRO A 345 17.48 -6.69 -10.53
C PRO A 345 18.59 -7.34 -9.68
N ASP A 346 18.36 -8.51 -9.13
CA ASP A 346 19.27 -9.19 -8.18
C ASP A 346 20.69 -9.40 -8.72
N PHE A 347 20.82 -9.69 -10.03
CA PHE A 347 22.13 -9.86 -10.63
C PHE A 347 22.99 -8.57 -10.63
N LEU A 348 22.34 -7.40 -10.68
CA LEU A 348 23.05 -6.11 -10.58
C LEU A 348 23.45 -5.83 -9.14
N ILE A 349 22.64 -6.21 -8.16
CA ILE A 349 22.94 -6.03 -6.73
C ILE A 349 24.20 -6.81 -6.37
N GLY A 350 24.28 -8.08 -6.73
CA GLY A 350 25.44 -8.92 -6.40
C GLY A 350 26.77 -8.41 -6.98
N ALA A 351 26.75 -7.86 -8.20
CA ALA A 351 27.95 -7.24 -8.79
C ALA A 351 28.32 -5.92 -8.08
N ALA A 352 27.32 -5.09 -7.77
CA ALA A 352 27.49 -3.81 -7.11
C ALA A 352 28.02 -3.98 -5.66
N LEU A 353 27.54 -4.98 -4.93
CA LEU A 353 28.02 -5.30 -3.57
C LEU A 353 29.51 -5.68 -3.56
N ARG A 354 29.95 -6.53 -4.49
CA ARG A 354 31.37 -6.90 -4.59
C ARG A 354 32.25 -5.70 -4.89
N ALA A 355 31.79 -4.79 -5.72
CA ALA A 355 32.53 -3.55 -6.04
C ALA A 355 32.54 -2.57 -4.84
N ALA A 356 31.41 -2.44 -4.15
CA ALA A 356 31.25 -1.48 -3.07
C ALA A 356 32.03 -1.86 -1.79
N PHE A 357 32.04 -3.15 -1.41
CA PHE A 357 32.55 -3.56 -0.11
C PHE A 357 34.03 -4.02 -0.11
N GLY A 358 34.68 -4.02 -1.28
CA GLY A 358 36.09 -4.43 -1.41
C GLY A 358 37.09 -3.45 -0.79
N THR A 359 36.74 -2.21 -0.50
CA THR A 359 37.64 -1.12 -0.09
C THR A 359 37.40 -0.56 1.31
N GLY A 360 36.43 -1.11 2.05
CA GLY A 360 35.96 -0.53 3.32
C GLY A 360 35.08 0.74 3.09
N ILE A 361 34.12 0.95 3.97
CA ILE A 361 33.17 2.08 3.90
C ILE A 361 33.36 2.95 5.13
N ALA A 362 33.69 4.22 4.93
CA ALA A 362 33.77 5.19 6.01
C ALA A 362 32.39 5.82 6.29
N PRO A 363 32.08 6.17 7.57
CA PRO A 363 30.90 6.98 7.88
C PRO A 363 30.91 8.27 7.07
N ALA A 364 29.76 8.65 6.52
CA ALA A 364 29.58 9.87 5.75
C ALA A 364 28.78 10.91 6.55
N VAL A 365 28.96 12.19 6.21
CA VAL A 365 28.13 13.27 6.76
C VAL A 365 26.68 13.04 6.31
N PRO A 366 25.71 12.98 7.25
CA PRO A 366 24.32 12.76 6.88
C PRO A 366 23.77 13.91 6.02
N ASP A 367 22.92 13.58 5.07
CA ASP A 367 22.11 14.55 4.38
C ASP A 367 21.19 15.28 5.36
N PRO A 368 21.10 16.64 5.35
CA PRO A 368 20.31 17.41 6.30
C PRO A 368 18.82 17.04 6.30
N GLU A 369 18.24 16.69 5.15
CA GLU A 369 16.86 16.27 5.04
C GLU A 369 16.66 14.86 5.67
N ALA A 370 17.55 13.91 5.36
CA ALA A 370 17.54 12.59 5.97
C ALA A 370 17.66 12.69 7.51
N LEU A 371 18.52 13.56 8.01
CA LEU A 371 18.70 13.82 9.43
C LEU A 371 17.42 14.40 10.08
N ALA A 372 16.75 15.34 9.40
CA ALA A 372 15.50 15.92 9.89
C ALA A 372 14.39 14.87 9.97
N LEU A 373 14.28 14.02 8.97
CA LEU A 373 13.30 12.92 8.94
C LEU A 373 13.58 11.85 10.00
N ALA A 374 14.86 11.53 10.24
CA ALA A 374 15.27 10.53 11.24
C ALA A 374 14.93 10.91 12.69
N ARG A 375 14.65 12.18 12.95
CA ARG A 375 14.18 12.67 14.27
C ARG A 375 12.68 12.50 14.47
N GLN A 376 11.94 12.14 13.44
CA GLN A 376 10.51 11.86 13.51
C GLN A 376 10.23 10.41 13.98
N PRO A 377 9.00 10.08 14.44
CA PRO A 377 8.59 8.70 14.63
C PRO A 377 8.74 7.93 13.32
N LEU A 378 9.48 6.83 13.35
CA LEU A 378 9.97 6.18 12.14
C LEU A 378 8.97 5.14 11.58
N THR A 379 9.37 3.91 11.53
CA THR A 379 8.75 2.82 10.79
C THR A 379 7.41 2.34 11.36
N PRO A 380 6.57 1.70 10.55
CA PRO A 380 5.27 1.16 10.99
C PRO A 380 5.39 0.22 12.20
N TRP A 381 6.41 -0.66 12.25
CA TRP A 381 6.59 -1.58 13.36
C TRP A 381 6.95 -0.86 14.68
N ARG A 382 7.72 0.24 14.64
CA ARG A 382 8.00 1.05 15.83
C ARG A 382 6.77 1.79 16.32
N GLN A 383 5.98 2.32 15.39
CA GLN A 383 4.74 3.02 15.72
C GLN A 383 3.71 2.08 16.34
N ARG A 384 3.56 0.86 15.80
CA ARG A 384 2.71 -0.19 16.39
C ARG A 384 3.19 -0.57 17.79
N ALA A 385 4.49 -0.78 17.98
CA ALA A 385 5.07 -1.11 19.28
C ALA A 385 4.86 0.00 20.33
N ALA A 386 4.77 1.26 19.91
CA ALA A 386 4.54 2.40 20.80
C ALA A 386 3.06 2.64 21.14
N GLY A 387 2.15 2.22 20.23
CA GLY A 387 0.71 2.55 20.31
C GLY A 387 -0.21 1.42 20.79
N THR A 388 0.30 0.22 21.01
CA THR A 388 -0.54 -0.90 21.48
C THR A 388 -0.53 -0.95 23.01
N PRO A 389 -1.64 -0.62 23.70
CA PRO A 389 -1.82 -1.09 25.08
C PRO A 389 -1.89 -2.62 25.03
N ALA A 390 -1.19 -3.26 25.94
CA ALA A 390 -1.17 -4.71 26.13
C ALA A 390 -2.58 -5.27 26.38
#